data_f859b548436cf21130ce075ac4b66714
#
_entry.id   f859b548436cf21130ce075ac4b66714
#
_cell.length_a   1.000
_cell.length_b   1.000
_cell.length_c   1.000
_cell.angle_alpha   90.00
_cell.angle_beta   90.00
_cell.angle_gamma   90.00
#
_symmetry.space_group_name_H-M   'P 1'
#
loop_
_entity.id
_entity.type
_entity.pdbx_description
1 polymer ?
#
loop_
_entity_poly.entity_id
_entity_poly.type
_entity_poly.pdbx_seq_one_letter_code
_entity_poly.pdbx_strand_id
1 'polypeptide(L)'
;MSLKQQLTEDMKAAMRAGETARRDAIRLLLAAIKQKEVDERVTLDDAAVVAVIDKALKQRRDSIAQYESAGRQDLAEAEKFELGVLSGYMPA
;
A
#
# COMPACT_ATOMS: atom_id res chain seq x y z
N MET A 1 -8.09 16.34 -6.56
CA MET A 1 -7.06 15.83 -5.64
C MET A 1 -6.31 14.69 -6.30
N SER A 2 -4.99 14.72 -6.26
CA SER A 2 -4.21 13.63 -6.82
C SER A 2 -4.30 12.37 -5.93
N LEU A 3 -3.98 11.22 -6.49
CA LEU A 3 -3.97 9.97 -5.74
C LEU A 3 -2.96 10.00 -4.58
N LYS A 4 -1.79 10.62 -4.78
CA LYS A 4 -0.82 10.83 -3.69
C LYS A 4 -1.39 11.68 -2.57
N GLN A 5 -2.11 12.74 -2.91
CA GLN A 5 -2.76 13.59 -1.91
C GLN A 5 -3.84 12.82 -1.17
N GLN A 6 -4.62 12.01 -1.87
CA GLN A 6 -5.65 11.15 -1.26
C GLN A 6 -5.02 10.19 -0.25
N LEU A 7 -3.93 9.53 -0.65
CA LEU A 7 -3.19 8.63 0.24
C LEU A 7 -2.69 9.35 1.48
N THR A 8 -2.12 10.54 1.31
CA THR A 8 -1.61 11.34 2.43
C THR A 8 -2.73 11.73 3.39
N GLU A 9 -3.87 12.18 2.87
CA GLU A 9 -5.01 12.55 3.70
C GLU A 9 -5.60 11.35 4.43
N ASP A 10 -5.70 10.21 3.75
CA ASP A 10 -6.20 8.98 4.36
C ASP A 10 -5.27 8.46 5.45
N MET A 11 -3.94 8.59 5.26
CA MET A 11 -2.97 8.25 6.30
C MET A 11 -3.17 9.11 7.54
N LYS A 12 -3.34 10.42 7.36
CA LYS A 12 -3.58 11.35 8.47
C LYS A 12 -4.89 11.03 9.18
N ALA A 13 -5.95 10.70 8.42
CA ALA A 13 -7.23 10.31 8.98
C ALA A 13 -7.11 9.04 9.81
N ALA A 14 -6.36 8.06 9.33
CA ALA A 14 -6.11 6.81 10.07
C ALA A 14 -5.33 7.08 11.36
N MET A 15 -4.35 7.99 11.33
CA MET A 15 -3.62 8.42 12.53
C MET A 15 -4.57 9.03 13.56
N ARG A 16 -5.43 9.94 13.14
CA ARG A 16 -6.38 10.61 14.03
C ARG A 16 -7.39 9.63 14.63
N ALA A 17 -7.77 8.62 13.85
CA ALA A 17 -8.74 7.61 14.30
C ALA A 17 -8.11 6.48 15.14
N GLY A 18 -6.78 6.47 15.28
CA GLY A 18 -6.08 5.40 15.98
C GLY A 18 -6.01 4.08 15.21
N GLU A 19 -6.25 4.12 13.89
CA GLU A 19 -6.18 2.94 13.01
C GLU A 19 -4.74 2.70 12.58
N THR A 20 -3.94 2.14 13.49
CA THR A 20 -2.49 2.00 13.34
C THR A 20 -2.11 1.13 12.13
N ALA A 21 -2.77 -0.02 11.97
CA ALA A 21 -2.48 -0.93 10.86
C ALA A 21 -2.78 -0.30 9.51
N ARG A 22 -3.89 0.42 9.40
CA ARG A 22 -4.26 1.14 8.17
C ARG A 22 -3.26 2.25 7.86
N ARG A 23 -2.91 3.04 8.87
CA ARG A 23 -1.89 4.08 8.76
C ARG A 23 -0.58 3.52 8.23
N ASP A 24 -0.11 2.41 8.81
CA ASP A 24 1.16 1.80 8.45
C ASP A 24 1.15 1.24 7.03
N ALA A 25 0.05 0.64 6.59
CA ALA A 25 -0.09 0.15 5.22
C ALA A 25 0.04 1.29 4.21
N ILE A 26 -0.65 2.40 4.45
CA ILE A 26 -0.59 3.58 3.58
C ILE A 26 0.80 4.22 3.62
N ARG A 27 1.40 4.29 4.81
CA ARG A 27 2.75 4.85 4.97
C ARG A 27 3.79 4.07 4.17
N LEU A 28 3.74 2.75 4.18
CA LEU A 28 4.65 1.91 3.39
C LEU A 28 4.48 2.17 1.89
N LEU A 29 3.26 2.34 1.43
CA LEU A 29 2.98 2.65 0.03
C LEU A 29 3.54 4.03 -0.35
N LEU A 30 3.33 5.04 0.49
CA LEU A 30 3.86 6.38 0.26
C LEU A 30 5.39 6.37 0.23
N ALA A 31 6.03 5.56 1.09
CA ALA A 31 7.48 5.39 1.08
C ALA A 31 7.96 4.78 -0.24
N ALA A 32 7.26 3.79 -0.77
CA ALA A 32 7.60 3.17 -2.05
C ALA A 32 7.45 4.17 -3.21
N ILE A 33 6.41 4.99 -3.20
CA ILE A 33 6.19 6.05 -4.19
C ILE A 33 7.34 7.05 -4.12
N LYS A 34 7.69 7.50 -2.92
CA LYS A 34 8.76 8.47 -2.71
C LYS A 34 10.11 7.92 -3.18
N GLN A 35 10.40 6.67 -2.87
CA GLN A 35 11.65 6.02 -3.28
C GLN A 35 11.77 5.98 -4.80
N LYS A 36 10.68 5.64 -5.49
CA LYS A 36 10.67 5.61 -6.94
C LYS A 36 10.88 7.02 -7.53
N GLU A 37 10.25 8.04 -6.94
CA GLU A 37 10.45 9.42 -7.38
C GLU A 37 11.90 9.87 -7.22
N VAL A 38 12.53 9.50 -6.12
CA VAL A 38 13.94 9.82 -5.87
C VAL A 38 14.85 9.10 -6.86
N ASP A 39 14.64 7.80 -7.04
CA ASP A 39 15.49 6.96 -7.90
C ASP A 39 15.40 7.37 -9.36
N GLU A 40 14.21 7.73 -9.83
CA GLU A 40 13.98 8.09 -11.24
C GLU A 40 14.02 9.59 -11.47
N ARG A 41 14.14 10.38 -10.41
CA ARG A 41 14.16 11.86 -10.46
C ARG A 41 12.94 12.43 -11.17
N VAL A 42 11.76 11.90 -10.84
CA VAL A 42 10.48 12.30 -11.42
C VAL A 42 9.45 12.50 -10.33
N THR A 43 8.36 13.19 -10.68
CA THR A 43 7.16 13.23 -9.86
C THR A 43 6.14 12.29 -10.51
N LEU A 44 5.65 11.32 -9.76
CA LEU A 44 4.70 10.34 -10.30
C LEU A 44 3.30 10.95 -10.38
N ASP A 45 2.68 10.79 -11.57
CA ASP A 45 1.27 11.12 -11.76
C ASP A 45 0.39 9.96 -11.27
N ASP A 46 -0.94 10.12 -11.36
CA ASP A 46 -1.87 9.11 -10.87
C ASP A 46 -1.69 7.75 -11.56
N ALA A 47 -1.47 7.75 -12.87
CA ALA A 47 -1.26 6.49 -13.60
C ALA A 47 -0.01 5.75 -13.10
N ALA A 48 1.08 6.50 -12.85
CA ALA A 48 2.31 5.91 -12.33
C ALA A 48 2.13 5.43 -10.88
N VAL A 49 1.36 6.16 -10.07
CA VAL A 49 1.05 5.73 -8.70
C VAL A 49 0.22 4.44 -8.73
N VAL A 50 -0.76 4.33 -9.62
CA VAL A 50 -1.55 3.09 -9.79
C VAL A 50 -0.64 1.92 -10.12
N ALA A 51 0.38 2.11 -10.98
CA ALA A 51 1.34 1.05 -11.31
C ALA A 51 2.13 0.60 -10.08
N VAL A 52 2.52 1.54 -9.20
CA VAL A 52 3.20 1.20 -7.94
C VAL A 52 2.27 0.38 -7.04
N ILE A 53 1.01 0.77 -6.94
CA ILE A 53 0.01 0.04 -6.14
C ILE A 53 -0.17 -1.37 -6.70
N ASP A 54 -0.32 -1.51 -8.00
CA ASP A 54 -0.49 -2.83 -8.65
C ASP A 54 0.67 -3.77 -8.32
N LYS A 55 1.89 -3.26 -8.39
CA LYS A 55 3.08 -4.04 -8.02
C LYS A 55 3.05 -4.44 -6.55
N ALA A 56 2.66 -3.51 -5.68
CA ALA A 56 2.55 -3.78 -4.24
C ALA A 56 1.50 -4.86 -3.96
N LEU A 57 0.37 -4.84 -4.67
CA LEU A 57 -0.67 -5.85 -4.52
C LEU A 57 -0.17 -7.23 -4.93
N LYS A 58 0.58 -7.32 -6.03
CA LYS A 58 1.18 -8.59 -6.48
C LYS A 58 2.16 -9.14 -5.44
N GLN A 59 3.00 -8.27 -4.86
CA GLN A 59 3.94 -8.66 -3.83
C GLN A 59 3.21 -9.18 -2.58
N ARG A 60 2.10 -8.53 -2.20
CA ARG A 60 1.30 -8.98 -1.05
C ARG A 60 0.66 -10.34 -1.30
N ARG A 61 0.14 -10.59 -2.52
CA ARG A 61 -0.43 -11.89 -2.87
C ARG A 61 0.61 -13.00 -2.79
N ASP A 62 1.83 -12.74 -3.29
CA ASP A 62 2.92 -13.71 -3.22
C ASP A 62 3.31 -14.01 -1.78
N SER A 63 3.41 -12.97 -0.93
CA SER A 63 3.71 -13.13 0.49
C SER A 63 2.64 -13.94 1.21
N ILE A 64 1.37 -13.67 0.93
CA ILE A 64 0.24 -14.40 1.51
C ILE A 64 0.34 -15.89 1.18
N ALA A 65 0.60 -16.22 -0.09
CA ALA A 65 0.74 -17.61 -0.52
C ALA A 65 1.89 -18.31 0.20
N GLN A 66 3.02 -17.65 0.36
CA GLN A 66 4.18 -18.18 1.05
C GLN A 66 3.89 -18.42 2.54
N TYR A 67 3.27 -17.44 3.21
CA TYR A 67 2.93 -17.57 4.62
C TYR A 67 1.91 -18.68 4.86
N GLU A 68 0.91 -18.78 4.01
CA GLU A 68 -0.09 -19.86 4.11
C GLU A 68 0.55 -21.25 3.92
N SER A 69 1.46 -21.37 2.94
CA SER A 69 2.20 -22.61 2.73
C SER A 69 3.08 -22.99 3.92
N ALA A 70 3.61 -21.99 4.62
CA ALA A 70 4.45 -22.19 5.80
C ALA A 70 3.65 -22.38 7.10
N GLY A 71 2.31 -22.34 7.03
CA GLY A 71 1.46 -22.45 8.22
C GLY A 71 1.47 -21.21 9.10
N ARG A 72 1.90 -20.06 8.58
CA ARG A 72 1.98 -18.80 9.32
C ARG A 72 0.75 -17.95 9.04
N GLN A 73 -0.40 -18.38 9.58
CA GLN A 73 -1.67 -17.67 9.38
C GLN A 73 -1.65 -16.26 9.95
N ASP A 74 -0.92 -16.04 11.05
CA ASP A 74 -0.75 -14.73 11.67
C ASP A 74 -0.15 -13.71 10.67
N LEU A 75 0.92 -14.11 9.98
CA LEU A 75 1.57 -13.25 8.99
C LEU A 75 0.73 -13.10 7.72
N ALA A 76 0.06 -14.17 7.30
CA ALA A 76 -0.83 -14.13 6.14
C ALA A 76 -1.99 -13.15 6.37
N GLU A 77 -2.59 -13.14 7.55
CA GLU A 77 -3.69 -12.24 7.87
C GLU A 77 -3.25 -10.77 7.87
N ALA A 78 -2.05 -10.48 8.37
CA ALA A 78 -1.50 -9.12 8.32
C ALA A 78 -1.34 -8.63 6.88
N GLU A 79 -0.82 -9.48 5.99
CA GLU A 79 -0.67 -9.14 4.58
C GLU A 79 -2.02 -9.01 3.87
N LYS A 80 -3.00 -9.83 4.22
CA LYS A 80 -4.37 -9.72 3.68
C LYS A 80 -5.02 -8.40 4.04
N PHE A 81 -4.79 -7.93 5.26
CA PHE A 81 -5.29 -6.63 5.68
C PHE A 81 -4.68 -5.51 4.83
N GLU A 82 -3.36 -5.51 4.63
CA GLU A 82 -2.67 -4.54 3.78
C GLU A 82 -3.19 -4.61 2.33
N LEU A 83 -3.36 -5.81 1.80
CA LEU A 83 -3.92 -6.02 0.45
C LEU A 83 -5.29 -5.36 0.33
N GLY A 84 -6.15 -5.53 1.33
CA GLY A 84 -7.48 -4.92 1.35
C GLY A 84 -7.43 -3.40 1.35
N VAL A 85 -6.56 -2.81 2.17
CA VAL A 85 -6.38 -1.36 2.22
C VAL A 85 -5.93 -0.81 0.88
N LEU A 86 -4.88 -1.40 0.30
CA LEU A 86 -4.29 -0.91 -0.96
C LEU A 86 -5.22 -1.14 -2.17
N SER A 87 -5.99 -2.23 -2.17
CA SER A 87 -6.94 -2.53 -3.25
C SER A 87 -7.98 -1.44 -3.43
N GLY A 88 -8.34 -0.73 -2.36
CA GLY A 88 -9.31 0.34 -2.40
C GLY A 88 -8.89 1.54 -3.25
N TYR A 89 -7.62 1.64 -3.59
CA TYR A 89 -7.08 2.74 -4.41
C TYR A 89 -6.95 2.38 -5.89
N MET A 90 -7.22 1.14 -6.24
CA MET A 90 -7.18 0.74 -7.66
C MET A 90 -8.44 1.19 -8.39
N PRO A 91 -8.31 1.62 -9.64
CA PRO A 91 -9.48 1.95 -10.46
C PRO A 91 -10.41 0.75 -10.61
N ALA A 92 -11.69 1.02 -10.67
CA ALA A 92 -12.70 -0.02 -10.85
C ALA A 92 -12.65 -0.60 -12.26
#